data_b6287aa5b31a83d271069d5a01b37183
#
_entry.id   b6287aa5b31a83d271069d5a01b37183
#
_cell.length_a   1.000
_cell.length_b   1.000
_cell.length_c   1.000
_cell.angle_alpha   90.00
_cell.angle_beta   90.00
_cell.angle_gamma   90.00
#
_symmetry.space_group_name_H-M   'P 1'
#
loop_
_entity.id
_entity.type
_entity.pdbx_description
1 polymer ?
#
loop_
_entity_poly.entity_id
_entity_poly.type
_entity_poly.pdbx_seq_one_letter_code
_entity_poly.pdbx_strand_id
1 'polypeptide(L)'
;MTLKTILLSFLTSCTAHSAVAQTFNEVEYSPKETTFQLTTSPDVKKVNVLLSDTDSDNPAEQMIKQMKRVGAGKWKLTVKSDLKGKYYLFSVYNNAQPDNTPGIFAKAVGVNGKRGAIVDLRDTDPEGWANDVRPTLNNPCDLVIYEMHHRDFSVDLSSGLKNKGKYLALTEPKAIEHLQRLGVNAVHILPSFDYASVDESRPDVPQYNWGYDPLNYNVPEGSYSTDAATPTTR
;
A
#
# COMPACT_ATOMS: atom_id res chain seq x y z
N MET A 1 47.70 24.10 -39.06
CA MET A 1 46.37 23.78 -38.53
C MET A 1 46.62 23.22 -37.15
N THR A 2 46.33 23.99 -36.14
CA THR A 2 46.78 23.76 -34.77
C THR A 2 45.77 22.94 -34.00
N LEU A 3 46.30 21.98 -33.28
CA LEU A 3 45.60 20.93 -32.45
C LEU A 3 44.67 21.49 -31.34
N LYS A 4 44.36 22.80 -31.36
CA LYS A 4 43.54 23.48 -30.33
C LYS A 4 42.07 23.62 -30.66
N THR A 5 41.61 23.20 -31.83
CA THR A 5 40.21 23.44 -32.25
C THR A 5 39.30 22.19 -32.15
N ILE A 6 39.83 21.04 -31.69
CA ILE A 6 39.04 19.79 -31.60
C ILE A 6 38.59 19.46 -30.17
N LEU A 7 39.02 20.24 -29.15
CA LEU A 7 38.71 19.95 -27.77
C LEU A 7 37.53 20.74 -27.18
N LEU A 8 36.75 21.44 -27.99
CA LEU A 8 35.67 22.31 -27.53
C LEU A 8 34.24 21.91 -27.95
N SER A 9 34.03 20.71 -28.44
CA SER A 9 32.71 20.29 -28.92
C SER A 9 32.13 19.05 -28.20
N PHE A 10 32.69 18.64 -27.08
CA PHE A 10 32.13 17.51 -26.30
C PHE A 10 31.75 17.85 -24.86
N LEU A 11 31.50 19.12 -24.58
CA LEU A 11 30.84 19.59 -23.35
C LEU A 11 29.38 19.94 -23.64
N THR A 12 28.66 19.08 -24.38
CA THR A 12 27.20 19.10 -24.41
C THR A 12 26.71 18.43 -23.16
N SER A 13 26.41 19.28 -22.19
CA SER A 13 25.39 19.17 -21.14
C SER A 13 24.79 17.76 -20.96
N CYS A 14 25.42 16.94 -20.13
CA CYS A 14 24.69 16.00 -19.30
C CYS A 14 23.88 16.83 -18.29
N THR A 15 22.80 17.47 -18.71
CA THR A 15 21.73 17.84 -17.79
C THR A 15 21.21 16.54 -17.24
N ALA A 16 21.67 16.16 -16.06
CA ALA A 16 21.00 15.18 -15.25
C ALA A 16 19.56 15.67 -15.10
N HIS A 17 18.68 15.18 -15.93
CA HIS A 17 17.26 15.20 -15.64
C HIS A 17 17.15 14.30 -14.40
N SER A 18 17.14 14.92 -13.21
CA SER A 18 16.57 14.27 -12.05
C SER A 18 15.14 13.97 -12.44
N ALA A 19 14.88 12.72 -12.87
CA ALA A 19 13.55 12.22 -12.97
C ALA A 19 13.00 12.29 -11.54
N VAL A 20 12.26 13.36 -11.24
CA VAL A 20 11.41 13.41 -10.07
C VAL A 20 10.47 12.23 -10.29
N ALA A 21 10.63 11.19 -9.48
CA ALA A 21 9.73 10.06 -9.50
C ALA A 21 8.33 10.64 -9.30
N GLN A 22 7.53 10.61 -10.34
CA GLN A 22 6.17 11.12 -10.29
C GLN A 22 5.41 10.14 -9.44
N THR A 23 5.17 10.49 -8.17
CA THR A 23 4.31 9.70 -7.28
C THR A 23 2.91 9.74 -7.88
N PHE A 24 2.52 8.63 -8.49
CA PHE A 24 1.18 8.49 -9.02
C PHE A 24 0.24 8.10 -7.88
N ASN A 25 -0.75 8.95 -7.59
CA ASN A 25 -1.82 8.66 -6.66
C ASN A 25 -3.12 8.49 -7.44
N GLU A 26 -3.76 7.31 -7.33
CA GLU A 26 -5.08 7.08 -7.95
C GLU A 26 -6.19 7.77 -7.16
N VAL A 27 -6.01 7.94 -5.85
CA VAL A 27 -6.95 8.63 -4.96
C VAL A 27 -6.21 9.66 -4.14
N GLU A 28 -6.60 10.92 -4.28
CA GLU A 28 -6.09 12.04 -3.50
C GLU A 28 -7.22 12.59 -2.64
N TYR A 29 -7.10 12.36 -1.33
CA TYR A 29 -8.09 12.78 -0.35
C TYR A 29 -7.74 14.12 0.29
N SER A 30 -8.75 14.92 0.51
CA SER A 30 -8.78 16.04 1.45
C SER A 30 -10.17 16.16 2.09
N PRO A 31 -10.32 16.83 3.24
CA PRO A 31 -11.64 17.05 3.84
C PRO A 31 -12.64 17.84 2.97
N LYS A 32 -12.14 18.56 1.96
CA LYS A 32 -12.98 19.35 1.05
C LYS A 32 -13.38 18.62 -0.21
N GLU A 33 -12.50 17.76 -0.69
CA GLU A 33 -12.71 17.02 -1.94
C GLU A 33 -11.82 15.80 -2.04
N THR A 34 -12.25 14.81 -2.81
CA THR A 34 -11.47 13.66 -3.18
C THR A 34 -11.35 13.58 -4.70
N THR A 35 -10.15 13.47 -5.20
CA THR A 35 -9.87 13.30 -6.64
C THR A 35 -9.47 11.86 -6.92
N PHE A 36 -10.19 11.24 -7.85
CA PHE A 36 -9.91 9.92 -8.41
C PHE A 36 -9.26 10.07 -9.77
N GLN A 37 -8.17 9.36 -10.02
CA GLN A 37 -7.44 9.33 -11.28
C GLN A 37 -7.16 7.88 -11.64
N LEU A 38 -7.31 7.52 -12.91
CA LEU A 38 -7.02 6.16 -13.37
C LEU A 38 -6.40 6.20 -14.77
N THR A 39 -5.41 5.36 -14.97
CA THR A 39 -4.82 5.11 -16.29
C THR A 39 -5.20 3.71 -16.75
N THR A 40 -5.76 3.61 -17.94
CA THR A 40 -6.25 2.37 -18.54
C THR A 40 -5.70 2.22 -19.96
N SER A 41 -5.99 1.09 -20.62
CA SER A 41 -5.85 1.00 -22.07
C SER A 41 -6.66 2.13 -22.75
N PRO A 42 -6.13 2.72 -23.86
CA PRO A 42 -6.87 3.73 -24.64
C PRO A 42 -8.23 3.26 -25.15
N ASP A 43 -8.44 1.94 -25.29
CA ASP A 43 -9.67 1.34 -25.83
C ASP A 43 -10.81 1.26 -24.81
N VAL A 44 -10.54 1.49 -23.52
CA VAL A 44 -11.56 1.51 -22.47
C VAL A 44 -12.59 2.59 -22.80
N LYS A 45 -13.86 2.22 -22.78
CA LYS A 45 -14.97 3.07 -23.24
C LYS A 45 -15.54 3.92 -22.13
N LYS A 46 -15.57 3.41 -20.90
CA LYS A 46 -16.16 4.07 -19.74
C LYS A 46 -15.46 3.61 -18.46
N VAL A 47 -15.31 4.52 -17.52
CA VAL A 47 -14.89 4.23 -16.15
C VAL A 47 -15.84 4.92 -15.19
N ASN A 48 -16.30 4.19 -14.19
CA ASN A 48 -17.03 4.73 -13.06
C ASN A 48 -16.23 4.57 -11.77
N VAL A 49 -16.51 5.40 -10.78
CA VAL A 49 -16.19 5.16 -9.37
C VAL A 49 -17.47 4.71 -8.67
N LEU A 50 -17.43 3.56 -8.05
CA LEU A 50 -18.48 3.06 -7.17
C LEU A 50 -18.09 3.46 -5.75
N LEU A 51 -18.91 4.26 -5.07
CA LEU A 51 -18.69 4.69 -3.69
C LEU A 51 -19.69 4.01 -2.77
N SER A 52 -19.24 3.60 -1.60
CA SER A 52 -20.09 2.95 -0.60
C SER A 52 -19.71 3.43 0.80
N ASP A 53 -20.67 3.45 1.71
CA ASP A 53 -20.43 3.76 3.13
C ASP A 53 -19.89 2.56 3.90
N THR A 54 -20.03 1.37 3.34
CA THR A 54 -19.62 0.10 3.96
C THR A 54 -18.76 -0.70 3.00
N ASP A 55 -17.98 -1.64 3.53
CA ASP A 55 -17.24 -2.65 2.75
C ASP A 55 -18.18 -3.80 2.36
N SER A 56 -19.24 -3.48 1.59
CA SER A 56 -20.31 -4.40 1.21
C SER A 56 -20.37 -4.62 -0.29
N ASP A 57 -20.63 -5.86 -0.71
CA ASP A 57 -20.88 -6.21 -2.10
C ASP A 57 -22.30 -5.87 -2.59
N ASN A 58 -23.15 -5.32 -1.71
CA ASN A 58 -24.53 -4.98 -2.03
C ASN A 58 -24.59 -3.80 -3.05
N PRO A 59 -25.06 -4.03 -4.28
CA PRO A 59 -25.15 -2.94 -5.28
C PRO A 59 -26.07 -1.80 -4.88
N ALA A 60 -27.06 -2.03 -4.01
CA ALA A 60 -27.99 -1.02 -3.55
C ALA A 60 -27.32 0.02 -2.63
N GLU A 61 -26.17 -0.31 -2.03
CA GLU A 61 -25.38 0.58 -1.18
C GLU A 61 -24.36 1.39 -1.97
N GLN A 62 -24.27 1.21 -3.29
CA GLN A 62 -23.24 1.82 -4.11
C GLN A 62 -23.77 3.06 -4.85
N MET A 63 -23.09 4.17 -4.64
CA MET A 63 -23.29 5.40 -5.42
C MET A 63 -22.34 5.38 -6.63
N ILE A 64 -22.90 5.40 -7.85
CA ILE A 64 -22.13 5.36 -9.09
C ILE A 64 -21.83 6.77 -9.56
N LYS A 65 -20.55 7.09 -9.79
CA LYS A 65 -20.09 8.36 -10.36
C LYS A 65 -19.22 8.10 -11.59
N GLN A 66 -19.62 8.62 -12.73
CA GLN A 66 -18.86 8.47 -13.97
C GLN A 66 -17.62 9.37 -13.98
N MET A 67 -16.46 8.81 -14.34
CA MET A 67 -15.24 9.57 -14.56
C MET A 67 -15.23 10.25 -15.94
N LYS A 68 -14.57 11.40 -16.02
CA LYS A 68 -14.33 12.09 -17.31
C LYS A 68 -13.03 11.59 -17.93
N ARG A 69 -13.03 11.32 -19.22
CA ARG A 69 -11.82 11.06 -19.99
C ARG A 69 -11.09 12.39 -20.19
N VAL A 70 -9.84 12.45 -19.73
CA VAL A 70 -8.97 13.65 -19.82
C VAL A 70 -7.80 13.47 -20.78
N GLY A 71 -7.66 12.28 -21.34
CA GLY A 71 -6.63 11.93 -22.33
C GLY A 71 -6.79 10.49 -22.83
N ALA A 72 -5.90 10.03 -23.69
CA ALA A 72 -5.87 8.63 -24.14
C ALA A 72 -5.65 7.71 -22.91
N GLY A 73 -6.65 6.91 -22.56
CA GLY A 73 -6.63 6.02 -21.39
C GLY A 73 -6.55 6.74 -20.04
N LYS A 74 -6.66 8.06 -19.96
CA LYS A 74 -6.60 8.82 -18.71
C LYS A 74 -7.97 9.30 -18.28
N TRP A 75 -8.31 9.02 -17.04
CA TRP A 75 -9.61 9.31 -16.44
C TRP A 75 -9.47 10.10 -15.16
N LYS A 76 -10.39 11.01 -14.90
CA LYS A 76 -10.41 11.85 -13.69
C LYS A 76 -11.85 12.12 -13.22
N LEU A 77 -12.02 12.14 -11.90
CA LEU A 77 -13.24 12.56 -11.20
C LEU A 77 -12.84 13.29 -9.93
N THR A 78 -13.43 14.46 -9.67
CA THR A 78 -13.32 15.13 -8.37
C THR A 78 -14.69 15.20 -7.73
N VAL A 79 -14.80 14.70 -6.51
CA VAL A 79 -16.01 14.76 -5.69
C VAL A 79 -15.77 15.78 -4.59
N LYS A 80 -16.58 16.87 -4.61
CA LYS A 80 -16.49 17.98 -3.63
C LYS A 80 -17.28 17.65 -2.37
N SER A 81 -16.76 16.73 -1.59
CA SER A 81 -17.28 16.38 -0.26
C SER A 81 -16.19 15.64 0.52
N ASP A 82 -16.33 15.58 1.83
CA ASP A 82 -15.52 14.69 2.66
C ASP A 82 -15.96 13.24 2.43
N LEU A 83 -15.05 12.42 1.91
CA LEU A 83 -15.28 11.00 1.65
C LEU A 83 -14.46 10.09 2.59
N LYS A 84 -13.84 10.64 3.64
CA LYS A 84 -13.10 9.85 4.63
C LYS A 84 -13.98 8.75 5.22
N GLY A 85 -13.43 7.55 5.29
CA GLY A 85 -14.11 6.36 5.79
C GLY A 85 -15.03 5.64 4.80
N LYS A 86 -15.22 6.21 3.59
CA LYS A 86 -15.95 5.51 2.52
C LYS A 86 -15.04 4.54 1.78
N TYR A 87 -15.68 3.58 1.11
CA TYR A 87 -15.02 2.61 0.24
C TYR A 87 -15.26 2.94 -1.23
N TYR A 88 -14.36 2.52 -2.09
CA TYR A 88 -14.47 2.75 -3.52
C TYR A 88 -14.01 1.56 -4.35
N LEU A 89 -14.52 1.50 -5.60
CA LEU A 89 -14.01 0.69 -6.69
C LEU A 89 -13.97 1.53 -7.97
N PHE A 90 -12.95 1.33 -8.77
CA PHE A 90 -12.99 1.69 -10.17
C PHE A 90 -13.71 0.57 -10.94
N SER A 91 -14.75 0.92 -11.68
CA SER A 91 -15.51 0.00 -12.52
C SER A 91 -15.19 0.33 -13.99
N VAL A 92 -14.35 -0.51 -14.59
CA VAL A 92 -13.73 -0.29 -15.91
C VAL A 92 -14.46 -1.09 -16.98
N TYR A 93 -15.05 -0.41 -17.95
CA TYR A 93 -15.83 -1.02 -19.04
C TYR A 93 -15.01 -1.09 -20.32
N ASN A 94 -14.48 -2.24 -20.60
CA ASN A 94 -13.90 -2.58 -21.90
C ASN A 94 -14.89 -3.39 -22.74
N ASN A 95 -15.61 -4.30 -22.09
CA ASN A 95 -16.65 -5.18 -22.63
C ASN A 95 -18.01 -4.91 -21.98
N ALA A 96 -18.97 -5.84 -22.16
CA ALA A 96 -20.32 -5.72 -21.59
C ALA A 96 -20.31 -5.77 -20.05
N GLN A 97 -19.42 -6.53 -19.45
CA GLN A 97 -19.26 -6.60 -18.00
C GLN A 97 -18.06 -5.75 -17.57
N PRO A 98 -18.17 -4.98 -16.48
CA PRO A 98 -17.07 -4.21 -15.96
C PRO A 98 -16.10 -5.06 -15.17
N ASP A 99 -14.81 -4.69 -15.24
CA ASP A 99 -13.80 -5.12 -14.29
C ASP A 99 -13.78 -4.13 -13.12
N ASN A 100 -13.99 -4.63 -11.90
CA ASN A 100 -13.99 -3.83 -10.69
C ASN A 100 -12.68 -4.02 -9.93
N THR A 101 -12.03 -2.90 -9.55
CA THR A 101 -10.72 -2.91 -8.90
C THR A 101 -10.56 -1.72 -7.95
N PRO A 102 -9.87 -1.89 -6.81
CA PRO A 102 -9.47 -0.74 -5.97
C PRO A 102 -8.37 0.13 -6.62
N GLY A 103 -7.80 -0.34 -7.75
CA GLY A 103 -6.65 0.29 -8.40
C GLY A 103 -5.32 -0.30 -7.93
N ILE A 104 -4.29 -0.18 -8.78
CA ILE A 104 -2.96 -0.75 -8.49
C ILE A 104 -2.15 0.08 -7.47
N PHE A 105 -2.56 1.33 -7.23
CA PHE A 105 -1.95 2.23 -6.26
C PHE A 105 -2.85 2.47 -5.03
N ALA A 106 -3.81 1.59 -4.75
CA ALA A 106 -4.58 1.63 -3.52
C ALA A 106 -3.63 1.62 -2.31
N LYS A 107 -3.87 2.49 -1.32
CA LYS A 107 -3.04 2.64 -0.11
C LYS A 107 -3.72 2.12 1.14
N ALA A 108 -5.02 1.92 1.08
CA ALA A 108 -5.85 1.33 2.10
C ALA A 108 -6.98 0.56 1.44
N VAL A 109 -7.37 -0.56 2.01
CA VAL A 109 -8.45 -1.41 1.52
C VAL A 109 -9.32 -1.91 2.67
N GLY A 110 -10.50 -2.39 2.34
CA GLY A 110 -11.36 -3.14 3.25
C GLY A 110 -10.90 -4.59 3.41
N VAL A 111 -11.73 -5.37 4.09
CA VAL A 111 -11.47 -6.80 4.37
C VAL A 111 -11.28 -7.58 3.07
N ASN A 112 -10.26 -8.45 3.06
CA ASN A 112 -9.88 -9.27 1.90
C ASN A 112 -9.49 -8.44 0.66
N GLY A 113 -9.06 -7.19 0.82
CA GLY A 113 -8.47 -6.38 -0.25
C GLY A 113 -9.40 -6.01 -1.41
N LYS A 114 -10.71 -6.26 -1.31
CA LYS A 114 -11.64 -6.14 -2.43
C LYS A 114 -11.94 -4.70 -2.84
N ARG A 115 -12.01 -3.77 -1.88
CA ARG A 115 -12.34 -2.36 -2.09
C ARG A 115 -11.27 -1.47 -1.53
N GLY A 116 -10.95 -0.41 -2.27
CA GLY A 116 -10.14 0.67 -1.73
C GLY A 116 -10.90 1.41 -0.63
N ALA A 117 -10.19 1.83 0.40
CA ALA A 117 -10.72 2.68 1.46
C ALA A 117 -10.15 4.10 1.34
N ILE A 118 -10.97 5.10 1.59
CA ILE A 118 -10.56 6.51 1.57
C ILE A 118 -10.18 6.90 2.99
N VAL A 119 -8.88 7.06 3.21
CA VAL A 119 -8.29 7.37 4.51
C VAL A 119 -7.44 8.63 4.44
N ASP A 120 -7.28 9.30 5.56
CA ASP A 120 -6.22 10.28 5.75
C ASP A 120 -5.01 9.54 6.34
N LEU A 121 -3.95 9.38 5.58
CA LEU A 121 -2.76 8.64 6.04
C LEU A 121 -2.09 9.27 7.26
N ARG A 122 -2.35 10.56 7.55
CA ARG A 122 -1.85 11.20 8.77
C ARG A 122 -2.48 10.64 10.04
N ASP A 123 -3.67 10.02 9.93
CA ASP A 123 -4.32 9.36 11.07
C ASP A 123 -3.68 8.00 11.39
N THR A 124 -2.79 7.50 10.53
CA THR A 124 -2.12 6.21 10.71
C THR A 124 -0.75 6.32 11.34
N ASP A 125 -0.23 7.55 11.51
CA ASP A 125 1.07 7.79 12.12
C ASP A 125 1.00 7.45 13.63
N PRO A 126 1.84 6.52 14.13
CA PRO A 126 1.89 6.22 15.56
C PRO A 126 2.49 7.38 16.36
N GLU A 127 2.25 7.38 17.66
CA GLU A 127 2.85 8.36 18.56
C GLU A 127 4.38 8.32 18.46
N GLY A 128 4.99 9.50 18.30
CA GLY A 128 6.44 9.64 18.15
C GLY A 128 6.97 9.48 16.73
N TRP A 129 6.15 9.11 15.74
CA TRP A 129 6.57 8.89 14.35
C TRP A 129 7.38 10.04 13.76
N ALA A 130 6.96 11.29 14.01
CA ALA A 130 7.66 12.47 13.50
C ALA A 130 9.08 12.65 14.06
N ASN A 131 9.41 11.99 15.18
CA ASN A 131 10.70 12.03 15.84
C ASN A 131 11.52 10.75 15.61
N ASP A 132 11.00 9.80 14.83
CA ASP A 132 11.71 8.55 14.53
C ASP A 132 12.95 8.82 13.69
N VAL A 133 14.08 8.25 14.11
CA VAL A 133 15.38 8.42 13.45
C VAL A 133 15.88 7.07 12.99
N ARG A 134 16.07 6.93 11.69
CA ARG A 134 16.63 5.72 11.10
C ARG A 134 18.06 5.48 11.60
N PRO A 135 18.38 4.27 12.09
CA PRO A 135 19.75 3.88 12.43
C PRO A 135 20.70 4.07 11.24
N THR A 136 21.91 4.53 11.53
CA THR A 136 22.96 4.71 10.51
C THR A 136 23.85 3.47 10.48
N LEU A 137 24.02 2.89 9.30
CA LEU A 137 25.02 1.85 9.06
C LEU A 137 26.24 2.49 8.38
N ASN A 138 27.42 2.25 8.94
CA ASN A 138 28.65 2.75 8.36
C ASN A 138 29.08 1.93 7.13
N ASN A 139 28.83 0.65 7.15
CA ASN A 139 29.18 -0.26 6.06
C ASN A 139 28.03 -1.29 5.86
N PRO A 140 27.58 -1.55 4.62
CA PRO A 140 26.61 -2.61 4.35
C PRO A 140 27.05 -4.01 4.79
N CYS A 141 28.36 -4.26 4.88
CA CYS A 141 28.89 -5.54 5.36
C CYS A 141 28.73 -5.75 6.86
N ASP A 142 28.33 -4.71 7.61
CA ASP A 142 28.07 -4.82 9.06
C ASP A 142 26.65 -5.31 9.35
N LEU A 143 25.85 -5.58 8.31
CA LEU A 143 24.51 -6.13 8.47
C LEU A 143 24.53 -7.58 8.93
N VAL A 144 23.82 -7.85 10.03
CA VAL A 144 23.45 -9.18 10.48
C VAL A 144 21.94 -9.30 10.28
N ILE A 145 21.55 -9.95 9.19
CA ILE A 145 20.16 -10.01 8.72
C ILE A 145 19.49 -11.25 9.28
N TYR A 146 18.30 -11.06 9.83
CA TYR A 146 17.38 -12.12 10.22
C TYR A 146 16.13 -12.06 9.35
N GLU A 147 15.94 -13.05 8.48
CA GLU A 147 14.73 -13.15 7.68
C GLU A 147 13.64 -13.88 8.47
N MET A 148 12.44 -13.33 8.47
CA MET A 148 11.34 -13.89 9.25
C MET A 148 9.97 -13.61 8.64
N HIS A 149 9.02 -14.49 8.98
CA HIS A 149 7.61 -14.32 8.69
C HIS A 149 6.90 -13.77 9.92
N HIS A 150 6.06 -12.74 9.75
CA HIS A 150 5.39 -12.05 10.87
C HIS A 150 4.63 -13.00 11.79
N ARG A 151 3.79 -13.86 11.20
CA ARG A 151 2.98 -14.79 11.95
C ARG A 151 3.84 -15.83 12.67
N ASP A 152 4.71 -16.49 11.93
CA ASP A 152 5.44 -17.65 12.43
C ASP A 152 6.47 -17.28 13.52
N PHE A 153 7.02 -16.06 13.46
CA PHE A 153 7.92 -15.55 14.49
C PHE A 153 7.29 -15.54 15.89
N SER A 154 5.98 -15.31 15.98
CA SER A 154 5.32 -15.00 17.26
C SER A 154 4.15 -15.93 17.62
N VAL A 155 3.62 -16.72 16.66
CA VAL A 155 2.35 -17.45 16.83
C VAL A 155 2.44 -18.58 17.87
N ASP A 156 3.61 -19.19 18.07
CA ASP A 156 3.78 -20.27 19.03
C ASP A 156 3.53 -19.80 20.47
N LEU A 157 2.92 -20.68 21.28
CA LEU A 157 2.62 -20.37 22.67
C LEU A 157 3.88 -20.11 23.50
N SER A 158 4.99 -20.77 23.17
CA SER A 158 6.27 -20.62 23.87
C SER A 158 6.92 -19.26 23.64
N SER A 159 6.52 -18.50 22.62
CA SER A 159 7.04 -17.14 22.40
C SER A 159 6.80 -16.22 23.59
N GLY A 160 5.70 -16.44 24.32
CA GLY A 160 5.29 -15.64 25.44
C GLY A 160 4.96 -14.18 25.07
N LEU A 161 4.75 -13.91 23.76
CA LEU A 161 4.29 -12.63 23.23
C LEU A 161 2.76 -12.52 23.35
N LYS A 162 2.26 -11.28 23.47
CA LYS A 162 0.82 -11.01 23.61
C LYS A 162 0.11 -10.95 22.26
N ASN A 163 0.69 -10.20 21.31
CA ASN A 163 0.10 -9.94 20.00
C ASN A 163 0.55 -10.99 18.98
N LYS A 164 0.29 -12.25 19.26
CA LYS A 164 0.75 -13.39 18.46
C LYS A 164 0.27 -13.31 17.01
N GLY A 165 1.19 -13.49 16.06
CA GLY A 165 0.91 -13.44 14.63
C GLY A 165 0.58 -12.06 14.09
N LYS A 166 0.78 -10.98 14.87
CA LYS A 166 0.42 -9.60 14.52
C LYS A 166 1.65 -8.71 14.38
N TYR A 167 1.52 -7.60 13.64
CA TYR A 167 2.58 -6.58 13.51
C TYR A 167 3.11 -6.15 14.88
N LEU A 168 2.22 -5.92 15.83
CA LEU A 168 2.57 -5.45 17.18
C LEU A 168 3.42 -6.45 17.98
N ALA A 169 3.47 -7.74 17.60
CA ALA A 169 4.36 -8.69 18.26
C ALA A 169 5.83 -8.26 18.20
N LEU A 170 6.23 -7.62 17.09
CA LEU A 170 7.61 -7.18 16.86
C LEU A 170 8.01 -5.97 17.70
N THR A 171 7.04 -5.23 18.22
CA THR A 171 7.28 -4.06 19.09
C THR A 171 7.36 -4.44 20.57
N GLU A 172 7.06 -5.69 20.92
CA GLU A 172 7.11 -6.14 22.29
C GLU A 172 8.56 -6.29 22.79
N PRO A 173 8.89 -5.86 24.03
CA PRO A 173 10.26 -5.92 24.55
C PRO A 173 10.91 -7.29 24.42
N LYS A 174 10.17 -8.36 24.66
CA LYS A 174 10.65 -9.75 24.54
C LYS A 174 11.13 -10.11 23.12
N ALA A 175 10.42 -9.63 22.10
CA ALA A 175 10.79 -9.84 20.70
C ALA A 175 12.09 -9.09 20.37
N ILE A 176 12.16 -7.82 20.80
CA ILE A 176 13.35 -6.98 20.59
C ILE A 176 14.56 -7.57 21.32
N GLU A 177 14.43 -7.94 22.59
CA GLU A 177 15.50 -8.57 23.36
C GLU A 177 16.00 -9.89 22.73
N HIS A 178 15.08 -10.69 22.17
CA HIS A 178 15.45 -11.92 21.48
C HIS A 178 16.34 -11.63 20.26
N LEU A 179 15.94 -10.71 19.40
CA LEU A 179 16.70 -10.31 18.22
C LEU A 179 18.05 -9.68 18.60
N GLN A 180 18.09 -8.84 19.63
CA GLN A 180 19.33 -8.25 20.14
C GLN A 180 20.31 -9.31 20.67
N ARG A 181 19.81 -10.30 21.41
CA ARG A 181 20.66 -11.42 21.91
C ARG A 181 21.25 -12.27 20.80
N LEU A 182 20.60 -12.35 19.65
CA LEU A 182 21.11 -13.01 18.44
C LEU A 182 22.17 -12.16 17.71
N GLY A 183 22.37 -10.90 18.12
CA GLY A 183 23.25 -9.97 17.43
C GLY A 183 22.70 -9.45 16.11
N VAL A 184 21.38 -9.57 15.90
CA VAL A 184 20.67 -9.08 14.70
C VAL A 184 20.57 -7.56 14.75
N ASN A 185 20.90 -6.91 13.64
CA ASN A 185 20.75 -5.46 13.47
C ASN A 185 19.89 -5.08 12.26
N ALA A 186 19.40 -6.07 11.52
CA ALA A 186 18.44 -5.88 10.44
C ALA A 186 17.45 -7.05 10.41
N VAL A 187 16.17 -6.75 10.31
CA VAL A 187 15.12 -7.76 10.11
C VAL A 187 14.62 -7.64 8.68
N HIS A 188 14.69 -8.73 7.93
CA HIS A 188 14.11 -8.89 6.61
C HIS A 188 12.79 -9.62 6.74
N ILE A 189 11.69 -8.88 6.65
CA ILE A 189 10.37 -9.45 6.82
C ILE A 189 9.91 -10.04 5.47
N LEU A 190 9.41 -11.28 5.48
CA LEU A 190 8.72 -11.88 4.34
C LEU A 190 7.53 -10.99 3.92
N PRO A 191 7.02 -11.10 2.67
CA PRO A 191 6.01 -10.18 2.17
C PRO A 191 4.87 -9.96 3.16
N SER A 192 4.59 -8.71 3.46
CA SER A 192 3.56 -8.27 4.42
C SER A 192 2.59 -7.25 3.82
N PHE A 193 2.58 -7.14 2.48
CA PHE A 193 1.51 -6.46 1.76
C PHE A 193 0.28 -7.35 1.66
N ASP A 194 -0.87 -6.75 1.38
CA ASP A 194 -2.17 -7.42 1.23
C ASP A 194 -2.12 -8.51 0.16
N TYR A 195 -2.45 -9.76 0.52
CA TYR A 195 -2.40 -10.94 -0.33
C TYR A 195 -3.72 -11.72 -0.34
N ALA A 196 -3.92 -12.60 -1.34
CA ALA A 196 -5.23 -13.12 -1.69
C ALA A 196 -5.68 -14.36 -0.89
N SER A 197 -4.76 -15.17 -0.40
CA SER A 197 -5.10 -16.54 0.05
C SER A 197 -5.35 -16.68 1.56
N VAL A 198 -5.47 -15.57 2.29
CA VAL A 198 -5.96 -15.55 3.68
C VAL A 198 -7.29 -14.84 3.73
N ASP A 199 -8.29 -15.48 4.32
CA ASP A 199 -9.58 -14.86 4.58
C ASP A 199 -9.52 -14.05 5.89
N GLU A 200 -9.34 -12.76 5.76
CA GLU A 200 -9.22 -11.81 6.88
C GLU A 200 -10.51 -11.70 7.73
N SER A 201 -11.65 -12.12 7.17
CA SER A 201 -12.92 -12.16 7.90
C SER A 201 -12.98 -13.29 8.94
N ARG A 202 -12.00 -14.22 8.91
CA ARG A 202 -11.93 -15.40 9.77
C ARG A 202 -10.61 -15.47 10.53
N PRO A 203 -10.29 -14.47 11.38
CA PRO A 203 -8.99 -14.36 12.06
C PRO A 203 -8.72 -15.47 13.08
N ASP A 204 -9.77 -16.19 13.51
CA ASP A 204 -9.74 -17.33 14.44
C ASP A 204 -9.39 -18.67 13.76
N VAL A 205 -9.44 -18.72 12.44
CA VAL A 205 -9.09 -19.93 11.67
C VAL A 205 -7.63 -19.88 11.30
N PRO A 206 -6.82 -20.90 11.66
CA PRO A 206 -5.43 -20.97 11.22
C PRO A 206 -5.34 -21.02 9.70
N GLN A 207 -4.69 -20.02 9.12
CA GLN A 207 -4.45 -19.91 7.69
C GLN A 207 -2.98 -19.61 7.50
N TYR A 208 -2.34 -20.29 6.55
CA TYR A 208 -0.94 -20.11 6.27
C TYR A 208 -0.73 -19.51 4.89
N ASN A 209 0.14 -18.51 4.81
CA ASN A 209 0.60 -17.92 3.57
C ASN A 209 2.02 -17.37 3.75
N TRP A 210 2.86 -17.50 2.74
CA TRP A 210 4.17 -16.88 2.70
C TRP A 210 4.15 -15.40 2.29
N GLY A 211 3.01 -14.92 1.79
CA GLY A 211 2.82 -13.56 1.31
C GLY A 211 3.23 -13.33 -0.14
N TYR A 212 3.51 -14.37 -0.93
CA TYR A 212 3.96 -14.24 -2.32
C TYR A 212 2.83 -14.29 -3.36
N ASP A 213 1.60 -14.07 -2.96
CA ASP A 213 0.42 -13.93 -3.81
C ASP A 213 -0.26 -12.55 -3.62
N PRO A 214 0.45 -11.45 -3.97
CA PRO A 214 0.00 -10.09 -3.70
C PRO A 214 -1.31 -9.77 -4.42
N LEU A 215 -2.21 -9.12 -3.69
CA LEU A 215 -3.43 -8.53 -4.20
C LEU A 215 -3.27 -7.00 -4.31
N ASN A 216 -2.82 -6.34 -3.24
CA ASN A 216 -2.60 -4.91 -3.19
C ASN A 216 -1.21 -4.57 -2.62
N TYR A 217 -0.24 -4.28 -3.49
CA TYR A 217 1.17 -4.09 -3.13
C TYR A 217 1.46 -2.92 -2.18
N ASN A 218 0.60 -1.89 -2.16
CA ASN A 218 0.85 -0.70 -1.36
C ASN A 218 0.00 -0.67 -0.07
N VAL A 219 -0.57 -1.80 0.30
CA VAL A 219 -1.44 -1.95 1.48
C VAL A 219 -0.84 -3.01 2.38
N PRO A 220 -0.74 -2.77 3.70
CA PRO A 220 -0.34 -3.80 4.65
C PRO A 220 -1.37 -4.93 4.75
N GLU A 221 -0.90 -6.15 4.97
CA GLU A 221 -1.74 -7.34 5.15
C GLU A 221 -2.64 -7.23 6.40
N GLY A 222 -3.95 -7.39 6.21
CA GLY A 222 -4.93 -7.21 7.28
C GLY A 222 -4.92 -8.32 8.31
N SER A 223 -4.55 -9.55 7.95
CA SER A 223 -4.47 -10.66 8.91
C SER A 223 -3.39 -10.45 9.98
N TYR A 224 -2.38 -9.60 9.70
CA TYR A 224 -1.37 -9.20 10.68
C TYR A 224 -1.78 -7.97 11.50
N SER A 225 -2.83 -7.26 11.11
CA SER A 225 -3.41 -6.18 11.89
C SER A 225 -4.17 -6.71 13.10
N THR A 226 -4.30 -5.87 14.13
CA THR A 226 -5.18 -6.16 15.28
C THR A 226 -6.66 -6.03 14.93
N ASP A 227 -6.97 -5.29 13.87
CA ASP A 227 -8.32 -5.14 13.33
C ASP A 227 -8.25 -4.95 11.82
N ALA A 228 -8.54 -6.02 11.06
CA ALA A 228 -8.56 -6.01 9.61
C ALA A 228 -9.76 -5.22 9.03
N ALA A 229 -10.83 -5.03 9.81
CA ALA A 229 -12.03 -4.34 9.35
C ALA A 229 -11.86 -2.81 9.36
N THR A 230 -10.89 -2.30 10.11
CA THR A 230 -10.59 -0.85 10.17
C THR A 230 -9.37 -0.54 9.29
N PRO A 231 -9.54 0.07 8.11
CA PRO A 231 -8.44 0.30 7.15
C PRO A 231 -7.27 1.13 7.69
N THR A 232 -7.48 1.95 8.71
CA THR A 232 -6.42 2.77 9.35
C THR A 232 -5.63 2.02 10.42
N THR A 233 -6.04 0.80 10.77
CA THR A 233 -5.36 -0.03 11.79
C THR A 233 -4.35 -1.01 11.18
N ARG A 234 -4.37 -1.18 9.86
CA ARG A 234 -3.45 -2.07 9.11
C ARG A 234 -2.01 -1.63 9.16
#